data_2b652daafe7bccd13f8e6289c039542a
#
_entry.id   2b652daafe7bccd13f8e6289c039542a
#
_cell.length_a   1.000
_cell.length_b   1.000
_cell.length_c   1.000
_cell.angle_alpha   90.00
_cell.angle_beta   90.00
_cell.angle_gamma   90.00
#
_symmetry.space_group_name_H-M   'P 1'
#
loop_
_entity.id
_entity.type
_entity.pdbx_description
1 polymer ?
#
loop_
_entity_poly.entity_id
_entity_poly.type
_entity_poly.pdbx_seq_one_letter_code
_entity_poly.pdbx_strand_id
1 'polypeptide(L)'
;MKKFRRNQGITLISLVVTLIVLLILAAVAINLTIGDNGILTRGQEAKDKTEQAEKDEKEKLGDMEDTINDYATGITLEQVTDENPGVLEGTGTDDDPYTINSIEDLVVFASNVREGTTYEGQTVKLGLSLDFNSNKSYIEPLRTNYGEYGYDGELKTLLTSGEGFKPIGTESSLEAEEEVNTFKGTFDGNNNVIYRLYIDRDITYNGEEYKEYKLGLFGYNEGTIRNLGIVDNNIKAEKISGNCNVFVGAIVGQNQGTIENCYNQGNISNNFIIGGISVRNNGTITYCYNLGDISGSTGAVGGISGDSLEGNFSFCYNKGTLKGNGSIAGISTSSNSINSCYNNGKIISESTNEVFISGIGFGTSGVTNCYNTGEINVTNDNSAYVSGITGTYQSCTIKNCYNTGKISMDSKKNESNEQRIAGIASIGNNIENCYNLGEIKVTTNSTLISIGGIEAVAYIESIKNSCNSGKIQIESEANVEKIGAIIGDNTYGGAPSALNNCIWQKGSYSKGIGLGSGDALEVEEKNMPSVLSIINKENSFKEDTNNINNGYPILNWQ
;
A
#
# COMPACT_ATOMS: atom_id res chain seq x y z
N MET A 1 78.18 -14.78 40.23
CA MET A 1 78.30 -14.64 38.75
C MET A 1 76.96 -14.14 38.19
N LYS A 2 76.83 -12.86 37.84
CA LYS A 2 75.63 -12.27 37.23
C LYS A 2 75.69 -12.50 35.73
N LYS A 3 74.73 -13.25 35.16
CA LYS A 3 74.59 -13.39 33.70
C LYS A 3 73.99 -12.09 33.11
N PHE A 4 74.77 -11.40 32.28
CA PHE A 4 74.29 -10.32 31.42
C PHE A 4 73.38 -10.91 30.34
N ARG A 5 72.11 -10.50 30.25
CA ARG A 5 71.24 -10.70 29.08
C ARG A 5 71.69 -9.69 27.99
N ARG A 6 72.14 -10.20 26.86
CA ARG A 6 72.35 -9.42 25.64
C ARG A 6 71.00 -8.97 25.11
N ASN A 7 70.70 -7.68 25.17
CA ASN A 7 69.63 -7.13 24.35
C ASN A 7 70.11 -7.13 22.89
N GLN A 8 69.46 -7.93 22.04
CA GLN A 8 69.65 -7.82 20.61
C GLN A 8 68.90 -6.58 20.14
N GLY A 9 69.63 -5.52 19.80
CA GLY A 9 69.07 -4.35 19.17
C GLY A 9 68.60 -4.67 17.75
N ILE A 10 67.43 -4.14 17.40
CA ILE A 10 66.90 -4.20 16.03
C ILE A 10 67.93 -3.52 15.12
N THR A 11 68.42 -4.20 14.08
CA THR A 11 69.37 -3.62 13.13
C THR A 11 68.69 -2.44 12.39
N LEU A 12 69.45 -1.40 12.08
CA LEU A 12 68.99 -0.20 11.38
C LEU A 12 68.23 -0.58 10.08
N ILE A 13 68.67 -1.63 9.40
CA ILE A 13 68.06 -2.17 8.19
C ILE A 13 66.66 -2.74 8.50
N SER A 14 66.51 -3.52 9.60
CA SER A 14 65.21 -4.06 9.99
C SER A 14 64.20 -2.96 10.36
N LEU A 15 64.68 -1.89 11.02
CA LEU A 15 63.83 -0.73 11.35
C LEU A 15 63.41 0.02 10.10
N VAL A 16 64.31 0.24 9.13
CA VAL A 16 63.99 0.94 7.86
C VAL A 16 63.03 0.09 7.01
N VAL A 17 63.23 -1.22 6.91
CA VAL A 17 62.30 -2.10 6.17
C VAL A 17 60.91 -2.14 6.81
N THR A 18 60.84 -2.21 8.15
CA THR A 18 59.55 -2.15 8.86
C THR A 18 58.85 -0.82 8.64
N LEU A 19 59.58 0.31 8.63
CA LEU A 19 59.01 1.63 8.37
C LEU A 19 58.46 1.74 6.94
N ILE A 20 59.21 1.24 5.95
CA ILE A 20 58.77 1.22 4.54
C ILE A 20 57.53 0.36 4.36
N VAL A 21 57.50 -0.84 4.96
CA VAL A 21 56.31 -1.70 4.91
C VAL A 21 55.09 -1.07 5.56
N LEU A 22 55.24 -0.39 6.71
CA LEU A 22 54.18 0.35 7.37
C LEU A 22 53.68 1.53 6.52
N LEU A 23 54.54 2.25 5.85
CA LEU A 23 54.16 3.35 4.94
C LEU A 23 53.42 2.84 3.71
N ILE A 24 53.82 1.69 3.13
CA ILE A 24 53.13 1.07 2.01
C ILE A 24 51.74 0.59 2.47
N LEU A 25 51.64 -0.08 3.61
CA LEU A 25 50.37 -0.53 4.16
C LEU A 25 49.42 0.64 4.49
N ALA A 26 49.98 1.72 5.05
CA ALA A 26 49.21 2.95 5.30
C ALA A 26 48.71 3.58 3.99
N ALA A 27 49.56 3.65 2.96
CA ALA A 27 49.17 4.21 1.66
C ALA A 27 48.09 3.35 0.96
N VAL A 28 48.20 2.01 1.05
CA VAL A 28 47.19 1.10 0.53
C VAL A 28 45.88 1.21 1.33
N ALA A 29 45.94 1.29 2.66
CA ALA A 29 44.75 1.47 3.49
C ALA A 29 44.07 2.82 3.23
N ILE A 30 44.82 3.89 3.06
CA ILE A 30 44.29 5.22 2.71
C ILE A 30 43.64 5.18 1.31
N ASN A 31 44.29 4.55 0.34
CA ASN A 31 43.74 4.47 -1.03
C ASN A 31 42.47 3.60 -1.10
N LEU A 32 42.38 2.54 -0.29
CA LEU A 32 41.17 1.70 -0.19
C LEU A 32 40.03 2.40 0.56
N THR A 33 40.31 3.36 1.42
CA THR A 33 39.28 4.06 2.20
C THR A 33 38.90 5.43 1.60
N ILE A 34 39.83 6.19 1.04
CA ILE A 34 39.62 7.58 0.61
C ILE A 34 39.96 7.80 -0.88
N GLY A 35 40.58 6.82 -1.58
CA GLY A 35 40.85 6.91 -3.02
C GLY A 35 39.60 6.99 -3.89
N ASP A 36 39.71 7.40 -5.16
CA ASP A 36 38.58 7.58 -6.11
C ASP A 36 37.63 6.38 -6.22
N ASN A 37 38.11 5.18 -5.87
CA ASN A 37 37.31 3.95 -5.75
C ASN A 37 37.23 3.45 -4.30
N GLY A 38 37.55 4.26 -3.32
CA GLY A 38 37.55 3.92 -1.90
C GLY A 38 36.13 3.69 -1.36
N ILE A 39 36.02 2.91 -0.28
CA ILE A 39 34.74 2.58 0.36
C ILE A 39 34.00 3.84 0.81
N LEU A 40 34.73 4.85 1.32
CA LEU A 40 34.14 6.13 1.74
C LEU A 40 33.64 6.96 0.55
N THR A 41 34.39 6.98 -0.57
CA THR A 41 33.97 7.69 -1.78
C THR A 41 32.72 7.05 -2.40
N ARG A 42 32.67 5.71 -2.50
CA ARG A 42 31.47 4.99 -2.95
C ARG A 42 30.30 5.11 -1.98
N GLY A 43 30.57 5.15 -0.69
CA GLY A 43 29.56 5.40 0.34
C GLY A 43 28.96 6.80 0.21
N GLN A 44 29.79 7.80 -0.05
CA GLN A 44 29.33 9.17 -0.27
C GLN A 44 28.54 9.31 -1.58
N GLU A 45 29.02 8.72 -2.68
CA GLU A 45 28.30 8.70 -3.96
C GLU A 45 26.95 7.97 -3.86
N ALA A 46 26.89 6.88 -3.11
CA ALA A 46 25.62 6.18 -2.86
C ALA A 46 24.67 7.02 -2.01
N LYS A 47 25.21 7.70 -0.98
CA LYS A 47 24.46 8.64 -0.15
C LYS A 47 23.93 9.81 -0.97
N ASP A 48 24.76 10.46 -1.77
CA ASP A 48 24.38 11.60 -2.61
C ASP A 48 23.29 11.20 -3.63
N LYS A 49 23.37 10.00 -4.22
CA LYS A 49 22.34 9.46 -5.10
C LYS A 49 21.03 9.16 -4.37
N THR A 50 21.11 8.67 -3.14
CA THR A 50 19.92 8.39 -2.31
C THR A 50 19.28 9.70 -1.87
N GLU A 51 20.08 10.67 -1.41
CA GLU A 51 19.60 12.02 -1.02
C GLU A 51 18.98 12.77 -2.22
N GLN A 52 19.54 12.60 -3.43
CA GLN A 52 18.96 13.17 -4.64
C GLN A 52 17.66 12.48 -5.00
N ALA A 53 17.58 11.15 -4.93
CA ALA A 53 16.36 10.40 -5.17
C ALA A 53 15.25 10.74 -4.15
N GLU A 54 15.61 10.87 -2.87
CA GLU A 54 14.70 11.32 -1.80
C GLU A 54 14.22 12.76 -2.03
N LYS A 55 15.08 13.63 -2.53
CA LYS A 55 14.74 15.02 -2.84
C LYS A 55 13.81 15.09 -4.06
N ASP A 56 14.13 14.34 -5.12
CA ASP A 56 13.30 14.25 -6.33
C ASP A 56 11.93 13.63 -6.01
N GLU A 57 11.88 12.65 -5.10
CA GLU A 57 10.64 12.03 -4.61
C GLU A 57 9.82 13.01 -3.76
N LYS A 58 10.47 13.76 -2.87
CA LYS A 58 9.82 14.76 -2.02
C LYS A 58 9.33 15.97 -2.83
N GLU A 59 10.07 16.37 -3.87
CA GLU A 59 9.66 17.40 -4.80
C GLU A 59 8.45 16.94 -5.62
N LYS A 60 8.43 15.71 -6.14
CA LYS A 60 7.28 15.11 -6.83
C LYS A 60 6.05 14.97 -5.92
N LEU A 61 6.23 14.58 -4.66
CA LEU A 61 5.15 14.50 -3.68
C LEU A 61 4.62 15.90 -3.31
N GLY A 62 5.52 16.89 -3.19
CA GLY A 62 5.15 18.29 -2.97
C GLY A 62 4.40 18.89 -4.15
N ASP A 63 4.87 18.67 -5.36
CA ASP A 63 4.20 19.10 -6.60
C ASP A 63 2.82 18.43 -6.74
N MET A 64 2.67 17.17 -6.31
CA MET A 64 1.38 16.47 -6.26
C MET A 64 0.46 17.06 -5.18
N GLU A 65 0.96 17.35 -3.98
CA GLU A 65 0.18 17.99 -2.91
C GLU A 65 -0.23 19.42 -3.30
N ASP A 66 0.65 20.19 -3.92
CA ASP A 66 0.35 21.55 -4.42
C ASP A 66 -0.66 21.49 -5.58
N THR A 67 -0.53 20.51 -6.48
CA THR A 67 -1.50 20.27 -7.55
C THR A 67 -2.89 19.93 -6.97
N ILE A 68 -2.96 19.10 -5.93
CA ILE A 68 -4.20 18.75 -5.22
C ILE A 68 -4.81 19.99 -4.54
N ASN A 69 -4.00 20.83 -3.89
CA ASN A 69 -4.47 22.03 -3.22
C ASN A 69 -4.98 23.08 -4.23
N ASP A 70 -4.34 23.21 -5.37
CA ASP A 70 -4.78 24.06 -6.47
C ASP A 70 -6.12 23.57 -7.06
N TYR A 71 -6.32 22.27 -7.21
CA TYR A 71 -7.59 21.68 -7.64
C TYR A 71 -8.69 21.80 -6.56
N ALA A 72 -8.34 21.71 -5.28
CA ALA A 72 -9.29 21.88 -4.17
C ALA A 72 -9.74 23.34 -3.97
N THR A 73 -8.98 24.32 -4.47
CA THR A 73 -9.26 25.76 -4.31
C THR A 73 -10.03 26.41 -5.47
N GLY A 74 -10.52 25.62 -6.44
CA GLY A 74 -11.50 26.09 -7.43
C GLY A 74 -10.90 26.56 -8.75
N ILE A 75 -10.17 25.69 -9.44
CA ILE A 75 -9.86 25.89 -10.86
C ILE A 75 -11.18 25.91 -11.64
N THR A 76 -11.43 27.01 -12.32
CA THR A 76 -12.50 27.10 -13.32
C THR A 76 -12.17 26.16 -14.47
N LEU A 77 -12.91 25.05 -14.57
CA LEU A 77 -12.82 24.12 -15.70
C LEU A 77 -12.99 24.91 -17.01
N GLU A 78 -11.99 24.85 -17.87
CA GLU A 78 -12.15 25.33 -19.23
C GLU A 78 -13.30 24.54 -19.88
N GLN A 79 -14.26 25.25 -20.42
CA GLN A 79 -15.46 24.61 -20.96
C GLN A 79 -15.08 23.81 -22.22
N VAL A 80 -15.45 22.53 -22.23
CA VAL A 80 -15.39 21.70 -23.42
C VAL A 80 -16.15 22.39 -24.56
N THR A 81 -15.54 22.56 -25.72
CA THR A 81 -16.15 23.18 -26.89
C THR A 81 -16.66 22.10 -27.85
N ASP A 82 -17.92 22.21 -28.29
CA ASP A 82 -18.67 21.19 -29.06
C ASP A 82 -18.35 21.18 -30.58
N GLU A 83 -17.11 21.41 -30.99
CA GLU A 83 -16.83 21.48 -32.42
C GLU A 83 -16.67 20.13 -33.13
N ASN A 84 -16.51 18.99 -32.37
CA ASN A 84 -16.35 17.66 -32.98
C ASN A 84 -16.82 16.53 -32.04
N PRO A 85 -18.11 16.20 -32.01
CA PRO A 85 -18.61 15.13 -31.16
C PRO A 85 -18.19 13.74 -31.66
N GLY A 86 -17.45 12.98 -30.83
CA GLY A 86 -17.22 11.54 -30.99
C GLY A 86 -16.20 11.10 -32.03
N VAL A 87 -15.27 11.95 -32.46
CA VAL A 87 -14.15 11.59 -33.33
C VAL A 87 -12.84 11.79 -32.61
N LEU A 88 -12.08 10.72 -32.41
CA LEU A 88 -10.73 10.83 -31.85
C LEU A 88 -9.80 11.43 -32.90
N GLU A 89 -9.25 12.58 -32.60
CA GLU A 89 -8.20 13.22 -33.41
C GLU A 89 -6.84 12.58 -33.16
N GLY A 90 -5.94 12.58 -34.13
CA GLY A 90 -4.60 12.02 -34.04
C GLY A 90 -4.45 10.68 -34.78
N THR A 91 -3.23 10.15 -34.77
CA THR A 91 -2.86 8.87 -35.39
C THR A 91 -2.54 7.76 -34.39
N GLY A 92 -2.54 8.08 -33.11
CA GLY A 92 -2.24 7.15 -32.01
C GLY A 92 -0.76 6.92 -31.77
N THR A 93 0.13 7.68 -32.42
CA THR A 93 1.58 7.66 -32.11
C THR A 93 1.89 8.54 -30.89
N ASP A 94 3.07 8.39 -30.30
CA ASP A 94 3.49 9.24 -29.16
C ASP A 94 3.61 10.72 -29.56
N ASP A 95 3.99 11.00 -30.80
CA ASP A 95 4.10 12.38 -31.35
C ASP A 95 2.74 12.97 -31.77
N ASP A 96 1.75 12.12 -32.09
CA ASP A 96 0.41 12.48 -32.53
C ASP A 96 -0.61 11.51 -31.91
N PRO A 97 -0.84 11.55 -30.58
CA PRO A 97 -1.72 10.63 -29.88
C PRO A 97 -3.19 10.87 -30.26
N TYR A 98 -4.02 9.84 -30.14
CA TYR A 98 -5.45 10.05 -30.14
C TYR A 98 -5.84 10.94 -28.96
N THR A 99 -6.58 12.03 -29.22
CA THR A 99 -6.89 13.02 -28.19
C THR A 99 -8.37 12.95 -27.79
N ILE A 100 -8.63 12.93 -26.50
CA ILE A 100 -9.96 13.00 -25.91
C ILE A 100 -10.15 14.41 -25.33
N ASN A 101 -11.02 15.19 -25.96
CA ASN A 101 -11.32 16.58 -25.60
C ASN A 101 -12.78 16.76 -25.09
N SER A 102 -13.57 15.70 -25.12
CA SER A 102 -14.97 15.73 -24.70
C SER A 102 -15.39 14.42 -24.02
N ILE A 103 -16.54 14.44 -23.36
CA ILE A 103 -17.17 13.21 -22.81
C ILE A 103 -17.56 12.28 -23.95
N GLU A 104 -17.99 12.83 -25.09
CA GLU A 104 -18.31 12.08 -26.29
C GLU A 104 -17.11 11.32 -26.82
N ASP A 105 -15.93 11.96 -26.91
CA ASP A 105 -14.69 11.29 -27.30
C ASP A 105 -14.36 10.14 -26.33
N LEU A 106 -14.55 10.36 -25.03
CA LEU A 106 -14.34 9.31 -24.03
C LEU A 106 -15.31 8.15 -24.21
N VAL A 107 -16.58 8.41 -24.53
CA VAL A 107 -17.59 7.38 -24.80
C VAL A 107 -17.27 6.62 -26.08
N VAL A 108 -16.84 7.31 -27.14
CA VAL A 108 -16.39 6.67 -28.40
C VAL A 108 -15.18 5.78 -28.14
N PHE A 109 -14.19 6.28 -27.42
CA PHE A 109 -13.02 5.48 -27.04
C PHE A 109 -13.43 4.24 -26.26
N ALA A 110 -14.30 4.39 -25.25
CA ALA A 110 -14.78 3.30 -24.46
C ALA A 110 -15.54 2.24 -25.30
N SER A 111 -16.37 2.67 -26.23
CA SER A 111 -17.09 1.80 -27.16
C SER A 111 -16.13 1.03 -28.07
N ASN A 112 -15.15 1.70 -28.65
CA ASN A 112 -14.15 1.06 -29.52
C ASN A 112 -13.42 -0.07 -28.79
N VAL A 113 -13.04 0.14 -27.51
CA VAL A 113 -12.36 -0.91 -26.74
C VAL A 113 -13.34 -2.06 -26.46
N ARG A 114 -14.61 -1.79 -26.12
CA ARG A 114 -15.62 -2.85 -25.92
C ARG A 114 -15.91 -3.64 -27.18
N GLU A 115 -15.75 -3.03 -28.34
CA GLU A 115 -15.90 -3.69 -29.66
C GLU A 115 -14.62 -4.41 -30.13
N GLY A 116 -13.57 -4.45 -29.31
CA GLY A 116 -12.35 -5.22 -29.56
C GLY A 116 -11.15 -4.42 -30.08
N THR A 117 -11.24 -3.08 -30.21
CA THR A 117 -10.08 -2.25 -30.53
C THR A 117 -9.17 -2.12 -29.32
N THR A 118 -8.04 -2.79 -29.31
CA THR A 118 -7.14 -2.86 -28.13
C THR A 118 -6.24 -1.65 -27.94
N TYR A 119 -6.03 -0.84 -28.98
CA TYR A 119 -5.05 0.27 -29.03
C TYR A 119 -3.60 -0.16 -28.71
N GLU A 120 -3.25 -1.43 -28.92
CA GLU A 120 -1.90 -1.93 -28.67
C GLU A 120 -0.84 -1.15 -29.47
N GLY A 121 0.21 -0.67 -28.78
CA GLY A 121 1.25 0.16 -29.38
C GLY A 121 0.81 1.60 -29.71
N GLN A 122 -0.38 2.01 -29.29
CA GLN A 122 -0.92 3.35 -29.52
C GLN A 122 -1.11 4.11 -28.21
N THR A 123 -1.05 5.45 -28.31
CA THR A 123 -1.27 6.37 -27.20
C THR A 123 -2.60 7.12 -27.39
N VAL A 124 -3.40 7.10 -26.31
CA VAL A 124 -4.63 7.88 -26.16
C VAL A 124 -4.41 8.88 -25.02
N LYS A 125 -4.69 10.15 -25.25
CA LYS A 125 -4.35 11.24 -24.34
C LYS A 125 -5.57 12.09 -23.99
N LEU A 126 -5.75 12.45 -22.73
CA LEU A 126 -6.68 13.52 -22.34
C LEU A 126 -6.09 14.88 -22.75
N GLY A 127 -6.77 15.59 -23.64
CA GLY A 127 -6.40 16.96 -24.02
C GLY A 127 -6.76 17.99 -22.97
N LEU A 128 -7.80 17.71 -22.18
CA LEU A 128 -8.29 18.56 -21.08
C LEU A 128 -9.02 17.72 -20.03
N SER A 129 -9.32 18.35 -18.88
CA SER A 129 -10.14 17.73 -17.83
C SER A 129 -11.60 17.60 -18.26
N LEU A 130 -12.22 16.49 -17.90
CA LEU A 130 -13.61 16.18 -18.25
C LEU A 130 -14.51 16.26 -17.02
N ASP A 131 -15.74 16.75 -17.20
CA ASP A 131 -16.72 16.87 -16.14
C ASP A 131 -18.07 16.29 -16.54
N PHE A 132 -18.46 15.14 -15.98
CA PHE A 132 -19.71 14.46 -16.25
C PHE A 132 -20.96 15.27 -15.87
N ASN A 133 -20.85 16.31 -15.06
CA ASN A 133 -21.95 17.20 -14.68
C ASN A 133 -21.85 18.59 -15.34
N SER A 134 -21.11 18.74 -16.44
CA SER A 134 -21.06 20.02 -17.15
C SER A 134 -22.45 20.43 -17.64
N ASN A 135 -22.76 21.75 -17.61
CA ASN A 135 -24.08 22.27 -18.00
C ASN A 135 -24.29 22.33 -19.53
N LYS A 136 -23.43 21.71 -20.31
CA LYS A 136 -23.60 21.59 -21.74
C LYS A 136 -24.54 20.43 -22.04
N SER A 137 -25.64 20.73 -22.72
CA SER A 137 -26.51 19.70 -23.30
C SER A 137 -25.77 19.09 -24.48
N TYR A 138 -25.47 17.83 -24.39
CA TYR A 138 -24.95 17.03 -25.49
C TYR A 138 -26.16 16.68 -26.39
N ILE A 139 -26.34 17.43 -27.43
CA ILE A 139 -27.45 17.25 -28.35
C ILE A 139 -26.86 16.66 -29.62
N GLU A 140 -26.75 15.38 -29.69
CA GLU A 140 -26.84 14.61 -30.91
C GLU A 140 -26.73 13.12 -30.55
N PRO A 141 -27.55 12.23 -31.13
CA PRO A 141 -27.36 10.82 -30.96
C PRO A 141 -26.01 10.43 -31.55
N LEU A 142 -25.13 9.87 -30.75
CA LEU A 142 -23.95 9.15 -31.22
C LEU A 142 -24.42 8.24 -32.35
N ARG A 143 -23.75 8.32 -33.47
CA ARG A 143 -24.18 7.68 -34.74
C ARG A 143 -24.61 6.25 -34.54
N THR A 144 -25.66 5.85 -35.20
CA THR A 144 -26.35 4.56 -35.18
C THR A 144 -25.50 3.29 -35.36
N ASN A 145 -24.19 3.40 -35.46
CA ASN A 145 -23.27 2.27 -35.55
C ASN A 145 -22.76 1.77 -34.16
N TYR A 146 -23.05 2.47 -33.09
CA TYR A 146 -22.68 2.09 -31.73
C TYR A 146 -23.92 1.50 -31.03
N GLY A 147 -24.30 0.32 -31.41
CA GLY A 147 -25.59 -0.30 -31.09
C GLY A 147 -25.91 -0.59 -29.63
N GLU A 148 -25.06 -0.24 -28.67
CA GLU A 148 -25.31 -0.49 -27.25
C GLU A 148 -25.93 0.70 -26.51
N TYR A 149 -25.87 1.89 -27.05
CA TYR A 149 -26.50 3.07 -26.48
C TYR A 149 -27.77 3.40 -27.26
N GLY A 150 -28.88 2.82 -26.86
CA GLY A 150 -30.21 3.24 -27.33
C GLY A 150 -30.50 4.65 -26.79
N TYR A 151 -30.29 5.65 -27.61
CA TYR A 151 -30.50 7.04 -27.21
C TYR A 151 -31.94 7.46 -27.50
N ASP A 152 -32.72 7.60 -26.46
CA ASP A 152 -33.97 8.37 -26.45
C ASP A 152 -33.87 9.61 -25.55
N GLY A 153 -32.63 10.11 -25.27
CA GLY A 153 -32.45 11.20 -24.33
C GLY A 153 -31.09 11.87 -24.35
N GLU A 154 -30.92 12.89 -23.50
CA GLU A 154 -29.68 13.63 -23.35
C GLU A 154 -28.57 12.72 -22.76
N LEU A 155 -27.42 12.60 -23.41
CA LEU A 155 -26.26 11.82 -22.97
C LEU A 155 -25.86 12.17 -21.52
N LYS A 156 -25.95 13.44 -21.14
CA LYS A 156 -25.72 13.89 -19.79
C LYS A 156 -26.63 13.16 -18.77
N THR A 157 -27.93 13.05 -19.06
CA THR A 157 -28.87 12.34 -18.17
C THR A 157 -28.49 10.88 -18.05
N LEU A 158 -28.11 10.24 -19.15
CA LEU A 158 -27.64 8.84 -19.16
C LEU A 158 -26.40 8.65 -18.30
N LEU A 159 -25.43 9.57 -18.39
CA LEU A 159 -24.14 9.46 -17.72
C LEU A 159 -24.14 9.95 -16.26
N THR A 160 -25.17 10.67 -15.85
CA THR A 160 -25.29 11.23 -14.47
C THR A 160 -26.44 10.61 -13.66
N SER A 161 -27.21 9.71 -14.24
CA SER A 161 -28.31 9.00 -13.61
C SER A 161 -28.45 7.57 -14.19
N GLY A 162 -29.31 6.75 -13.62
CA GLY A 162 -29.43 5.34 -14.02
C GLY A 162 -28.14 4.57 -13.77
N GLU A 163 -27.68 3.83 -14.77
CA GLU A 163 -26.44 3.02 -14.66
C GLU A 163 -25.15 3.82 -14.82
N GLY A 164 -25.22 5.02 -15.41
CA GLY A 164 -24.07 5.91 -15.62
C GLY A 164 -23.11 5.41 -16.70
N PHE A 165 -21.83 5.76 -16.54
CA PHE A 165 -20.80 5.44 -17.53
C PHE A 165 -20.54 3.93 -17.62
N LYS A 166 -20.46 3.39 -18.82
CA LYS A 166 -20.01 2.01 -19.05
C LYS A 166 -18.48 1.97 -19.14
N PRO A 167 -17.82 1.10 -18.36
CA PRO A 167 -16.36 0.99 -18.34
C PRO A 167 -15.72 0.84 -19.73
N ILE A 168 -14.50 1.35 -19.88
CA ILE A 168 -13.64 1.12 -21.04
C ILE A 168 -13.23 -0.36 -21.03
N GLY A 169 -13.52 -1.09 -22.11
CA GLY A 169 -13.35 -2.54 -22.17
C GLY A 169 -14.50 -3.33 -21.57
N THR A 170 -14.32 -4.62 -21.38
CA THR A 170 -15.36 -5.51 -20.89
C THR A 170 -15.73 -5.18 -19.43
N GLU A 171 -17.00 -5.00 -19.15
CA GLU A 171 -17.52 -4.75 -17.82
C GLU A 171 -17.76 -6.06 -17.04
N SER A 172 -18.08 -7.16 -17.73
CA SER A 172 -18.40 -8.44 -17.09
C SER A 172 -17.89 -9.62 -17.89
N SER A 173 -17.55 -10.70 -17.19
CA SER A 173 -17.11 -11.96 -17.82
C SER A 173 -17.67 -13.15 -17.06
N LEU A 174 -17.95 -14.26 -17.75
CA LEU A 174 -18.10 -15.58 -17.15
C LEU A 174 -16.70 -16.13 -16.80
N GLU A 175 -16.59 -16.97 -15.78
CA GLU A 175 -15.31 -17.32 -15.13
C GLU A 175 -14.25 -17.98 -16.03
N ALA A 176 -14.56 -18.47 -17.22
CA ALA A 176 -13.61 -19.29 -17.96
C ALA A 176 -13.55 -19.17 -19.47
N GLU A 177 -14.52 -18.60 -20.17
CA GLU A 177 -14.62 -18.81 -21.64
C GLU A 177 -14.99 -17.58 -22.48
N GLU A 178 -15.21 -16.39 -21.90
CA GLU A 178 -15.52 -15.18 -22.70
C GLU A 178 -14.25 -14.45 -23.11
N GLU A 179 -14.15 -14.08 -24.40
CA GLU A 179 -13.16 -13.11 -24.87
C GLU A 179 -13.37 -11.78 -24.15
N VAL A 180 -12.38 -11.38 -23.37
CA VAL A 180 -12.40 -10.12 -22.64
C VAL A 180 -11.75 -9.05 -23.50
N ASN A 181 -12.53 -8.05 -23.91
CA ASN A 181 -12.00 -6.89 -24.62
C ASN A 181 -11.27 -5.98 -23.64
N THR A 182 -9.96 -5.89 -23.78
CA THR A 182 -9.05 -5.18 -22.88
C THR A 182 -8.38 -4.01 -23.58
N PHE A 183 -8.05 -2.99 -22.80
CA PHE A 183 -7.17 -1.92 -23.26
C PHE A 183 -5.71 -2.37 -23.14
N LYS A 184 -4.92 -2.26 -24.24
CA LYS A 184 -3.51 -2.66 -24.30
C LYS A 184 -2.56 -1.52 -24.68
N GLY A 185 -3.09 -0.33 -24.98
CA GLY A 185 -2.32 0.85 -25.33
C GLY A 185 -1.77 1.61 -24.13
N THR A 186 -1.40 2.86 -24.35
CA THR A 186 -1.09 3.84 -23.31
C THR A 186 -2.21 4.85 -23.21
N PHE A 187 -2.86 4.94 -22.05
CA PHE A 187 -3.79 6.01 -21.73
C PHE A 187 -3.08 7.04 -20.86
N ASP A 188 -2.81 8.21 -21.40
CA ASP A 188 -2.15 9.30 -20.69
C ASP A 188 -3.16 10.37 -20.30
N GLY A 189 -3.47 10.47 -19.02
CA GLY A 189 -4.32 11.53 -18.50
C GLY A 189 -3.72 12.93 -18.63
N ASN A 190 -2.41 13.04 -18.95
CA ASN A 190 -1.72 14.33 -19.14
C ASN A 190 -1.86 15.29 -17.94
N ASN A 191 -1.93 14.73 -16.72
CA ASN A 191 -2.26 15.40 -15.46
C ASN A 191 -3.66 16.06 -15.44
N ASN A 192 -4.56 15.67 -16.33
CA ASN A 192 -5.94 16.07 -16.30
C ASN A 192 -6.77 15.19 -15.37
N VAL A 193 -7.97 15.67 -15.08
CA VAL A 193 -8.90 15.08 -14.12
C VAL A 193 -10.22 14.73 -14.79
N ILE A 194 -10.79 13.59 -14.43
CA ILE A 194 -12.17 13.25 -14.73
C ILE A 194 -13.00 13.52 -13.46
N TYR A 195 -13.85 14.53 -13.53
CA TYR A 195 -14.74 14.93 -12.44
C TYR A 195 -16.08 14.22 -12.53
N ARG A 196 -16.59 13.82 -11.36
CA ARG A 196 -17.95 13.31 -11.18
C ARG A 196 -18.29 12.12 -12.08
N LEU A 197 -17.29 11.24 -12.31
CA LEU A 197 -17.54 9.94 -12.94
C LEU A 197 -18.62 9.21 -12.14
N TYR A 198 -19.74 8.91 -12.82
CA TYR A 198 -20.89 8.26 -12.22
C TYR A 198 -21.07 6.85 -12.79
N ILE A 199 -21.08 5.86 -11.91
CA ILE A 199 -21.39 4.46 -12.22
C ILE A 199 -22.25 3.94 -11.08
N ASP A 200 -23.46 3.45 -11.39
CA ASP A 200 -24.39 2.87 -10.40
C ASP A 200 -24.99 1.60 -10.99
N ARG A 201 -24.64 0.46 -10.43
CA ARG A 201 -25.08 -0.84 -10.91
C ARG A 201 -25.94 -1.54 -9.88
N ASP A 202 -27.20 -1.78 -10.24
CA ASP A 202 -28.08 -2.75 -9.58
C ASP A 202 -27.95 -4.08 -10.35
N ILE A 203 -27.17 -5.03 -9.82
CA ILE A 203 -26.84 -6.26 -10.54
C ILE A 203 -27.64 -7.42 -9.96
N THR A 204 -28.48 -8.03 -10.82
CA THR A 204 -29.12 -9.30 -10.54
C THR A 204 -28.77 -10.29 -11.63
N TYR A 205 -28.03 -11.33 -11.29
CA TYR A 205 -27.62 -12.35 -12.23
C TYR A 205 -28.15 -13.72 -11.82
N ASN A 206 -29.08 -14.26 -12.61
CA ASN A 206 -29.76 -15.52 -12.35
C ASN A 206 -29.21 -16.69 -13.20
N GLY A 207 -28.06 -16.53 -13.86
CA GLY A 207 -27.41 -17.61 -14.59
C GLY A 207 -26.85 -18.70 -13.69
N GLU A 208 -26.67 -19.90 -14.24
CA GLU A 208 -26.09 -21.05 -13.51
C GLU A 208 -24.57 -20.88 -13.33
N GLU A 209 -23.89 -20.29 -14.31
CA GLU A 209 -22.45 -20.00 -14.25
C GLU A 209 -22.19 -18.77 -13.39
N TYR A 210 -21.00 -18.73 -12.75
CA TYR A 210 -20.58 -17.60 -11.95
C TYR A 210 -20.16 -16.43 -12.83
N LYS A 211 -20.59 -15.20 -12.50
CA LYS A 211 -20.27 -14.00 -13.27
C LYS A 211 -19.53 -12.96 -12.44
N GLU A 212 -18.51 -12.37 -13.01
CA GLU A 212 -17.78 -11.26 -12.41
C GLU A 212 -18.06 -9.95 -13.15
N TYR A 213 -18.36 -8.90 -12.41
CA TYR A 213 -18.50 -7.53 -12.91
C TYR A 213 -17.34 -6.69 -12.43
N LYS A 214 -16.72 -5.93 -13.31
CA LYS A 214 -15.52 -5.14 -13.05
C LYS A 214 -15.80 -3.68 -13.42
N LEU A 215 -15.99 -2.86 -12.39
CA LEU A 215 -16.41 -1.47 -12.51
C LEU A 215 -15.27 -0.52 -12.20
N GLY A 216 -15.21 0.57 -12.95
CA GLY A 216 -14.25 1.64 -12.87
C GLY A 216 -14.27 2.44 -14.17
N LEU A 217 -13.36 3.38 -14.35
CA LEU A 217 -13.19 4.02 -15.67
C LEU A 217 -12.85 2.95 -16.72
N PHE A 218 -11.98 2.00 -16.37
CA PHE A 218 -11.69 0.81 -17.17
C PHE A 218 -12.23 -0.44 -16.47
N GLY A 219 -12.85 -1.36 -17.23
CA GLY A 219 -13.18 -2.70 -16.75
C GLY A 219 -11.92 -3.56 -16.65
N TYR A 220 -11.19 -3.68 -17.76
CA TYR A 220 -9.93 -4.42 -17.88
C TYR A 220 -8.82 -3.59 -18.48
N ASN A 221 -7.62 -3.67 -17.92
CA ASN A 221 -6.40 -3.06 -18.43
C ASN A 221 -5.25 -4.05 -18.53
N GLU A 222 -4.66 -4.18 -19.70
CA GLU A 222 -3.37 -4.86 -19.97
C GLU A 222 -2.28 -3.89 -20.43
N GLY A 223 -2.65 -2.63 -20.71
CA GLY A 223 -1.77 -1.56 -21.15
C GLY A 223 -1.21 -0.71 -20.01
N THR A 224 -0.94 0.54 -20.30
CA THR A 224 -0.46 1.54 -19.33
C THR A 224 -1.50 2.64 -19.15
N ILE A 225 -1.88 2.93 -17.90
CA ILE A 225 -2.70 4.09 -17.53
C ILE A 225 -1.85 4.97 -16.65
N ARG A 226 -1.70 6.26 -17.03
CA ARG A 226 -0.82 7.16 -16.28
C ARG A 226 -1.34 8.59 -16.21
N ASN A 227 -0.84 9.33 -15.20
CA ASN A 227 -1.05 10.78 -15.03
C ASN A 227 -2.53 11.18 -15.00
N LEU A 228 -3.38 10.45 -14.28
CA LEU A 228 -4.83 10.60 -14.29
C LEU A 228 -5.40 10.78 -12.89
N GLY A 229 -6.22 11.83 -12.69
CA GLY A 229 -7.04 12.00 -11.50
C GLY A 229 -8.50 11.62 -11.73
N ILE A 230 -9.14 10.97 -10.75
CA ILE A 230 -10.60 10.79 -10.68
C ILE A 230 -11.09 11.50 -9.41
N VAL A 231 -11.94 12.51 -9.56
CA VAL A 231 -12.36 13.41 -8.47
C VAL A 231 -13.87 13.51 -8.37
N ASP A 232 -14.40 13.57 -7.14
CA ASP A 232 -15.84 13.65 -6.85
C ASP A 232 -16.66 12.52 -7.51
N ASN A 233 -16.05 11.40 -7.80
CA ASN A 233 -16.74 10.27 -8.41
C ASN A 233 -17.82 9.70 -7.47
N ASN A 234 -18.85 9.12 -8.10
CA ASN A 234 -19.88 8.34 -7.44
C ASN A 234 -19.97 6.98 -8.13
N ILE A 235 -19.12 6.06 -7.67
CA ILE A 235 -19.06 4.70 -8.21
C ILE A 235 -19.60 3.75 -7.14
N LYS A 236 -20.69 3.06 -7.45
CA LYS A 236 -21.35 2.16 -6.51
C LYS A 236 -21.99 0.96 -7.20
N ALA A 237 -22.10 -0.13 -6.45
CA ALA A 237 -22.85 -1.32 -6.81
C ALA A 237 -23.37 -1.96 -5.50
N GLU A 238 -24.43 -1.39 -4.95
CA GLU A 238 -24.91 -1.77 -3.61
C GLU A 238 -25.95 -2.88 -3.63
N LYS A 239 -26.70 -3.00 -4.74
CA LYS A 239 -27.76 -4.03 -4.88
C LYS A 239 -27.28 -5.13 -5.80
N ILE A 240 -26.65 -6.13 -5.20
CA ILE A 240 -26.11 -7.29 -5.91
C ILE A 240 -26.85 -8.52 -5.45
N SER A 241 -27.34 -9.34 -6.41
CA SER A 241 -27.98 -10.60 -6.12
C SER A 241 -27.73 -11.64 -7.20
N GLY A 242 -27.80 -12.92 -6.83
CA GLY A 242 -27.55 -14.04 -7.72
C GLY A 242 -26.10 -14.55 -7.68
N ASN A 243 -25.73 -15.33 -8.68
CA ASN A 243 -24.42 -15.99 -8.75
C ASN A 243 -23.36 -15.06 -9.38
N CYS A 244 -23.05 -13.94 -8.71
CA CYS A 244 -22.07 -12.99 -9.23
C CYS A 244 -21.31 -12.24 -8.12
N ASN A 245 -20.13 -11.78 -8.46
CA ASN A 245 -19.35 -10.84 -7.67
C ASN A 245 -19.16 -9.52 -8.43
N VAL A 246 -19.03 -8.43 -7.70
CA VAL A 246 -18.78 -7.11 -8.27
C VAL A 246 -17.52 -6.51 -7.65
N PHE A 247 -16.64 -6.10 -8.52
CA PHE A 247 -15.35 -5.51 -8.23
C PHE A 247 -15.37 -4.04 -8.62
N VAL A 248 -15.11 -3.13 -7.66
CA VAL A 248 -15.22 -1.69 -7.89
C VAL A 248 -13.91 -0.98 -7.56
N GLY A 249 -13.27 -0.41 -8.59
CA GLY A 249 -12.11 0.49 -8.47
C GLY A 249 -12.40 1.84 -9.11
N ALA A 250 -11.79 2.93 -8.67
CA ALA A 250 -12.01 4.22 -9.33
C ALA A 250 -11.50 4.23 -10.77
N ILE A 251 -10.32 3.65 -10.99
CA ILE A 251 -9.66 3.67 -12.30
C ILE A 251 -9.86 2.34 -13.03
N VAL A 252 -9.56 1.22 -12.39
CA VAL A 252 -9.61 -0.09 -13.08
C VAL A 252 -10.31 -1.14 -12.22
N GLY A 253 -11.23 -1.89 -12.80
CA GLY A 253 -11.79 -3.09 -12.19
C GLY A 253 -10.75 -4.21 -12.06
N GLN A 254 -10.07 -4.58 -13.16
CA GLN A 254 -8.99 -5.56 -13.18
C GLN A 254 -7.79 -5.06 -13.98
N ASN A 255 -6.62 -4.98 -13.33
CA ASN A 255 -5.36 -4.56 -13.93
C ASN A 255 -4.39 -5.74 -14.08
N GLN A 256 -3.88 -5.92 -15.31
CA GLN A 256 -2.77 -6.83 -15.63
C GLN A 256 -1.56 -6.05 -16.18
N GLY A 257 -1.74 -4.76 -16.51
CA GLY A 257 -0.74 -3.85 -17.02
C GLY A 257 -0.11 -2.97 -15.93
N THR A 258 0.11 -1.71 -16.28
CA THR A 258 0.71 -0.71 -15.39
C THR A 258 -0.26 0.45 -15.12
N ILE A 259 -0.36 0.85 -13.85
CA ILE A 259 -1.02 2.10 -13.45
C ILE A 259 0.02 2.95 -12.73
N GLU A 260 0.27 4.15 -13.25
CA GLU A 260 1.33 5.00 -12.77
C GLU A 260 0.85 6.45 -12.58
N ASN A 261 1.24 7.07 -11.46
CA ASN A 261 0.96 8.48 -11.21
C ASN A 261 -0.54 8.83 -11.35
N CYS A 262 -1.40 8.00 -10.76
CA CYS A 262 -2.84 8.14 -10.81
C CYS A 262 -3.44 8.27 -9.41
N TYR A 263 -4.58 8.94 -9.30
CA TYR A 263 -5.22 9.09 -8.01
C TYR A 263 -6.74 9.08 -8.04
N ASN A 264 -7.31 8.74 -6.87
CA ASN A 264 -8.73 8.86 -6.59
C ASN A 264 -8.96 9.85 -5.43
N GLN A 265 -9.86 10.80 -5.64
CA GLN A 265 -10.34 11.75 -4.61
C GLN A 265 -11.87 11.73 -4.51
N GLY A 266 -12.51 10.66 -4.89
CA GLY A 266 -13.95 10.48 -4.74
C GLY A 266 -14.25 9.26 -3.87
N ASN A 267 -15.46 9.23 -3.33
CA ASN A 267 -15.88 8.15 -2.47
C ASN A 267 -16.35 6.94 -3.29
N ILE A 268 -16.05 5.73 -2.79
CA ILE A 268 -16.47 4.48 -3.43
C ILE A 268 -17.22 3.63 -2.42
N SER A 269 -18.38 3.10 -2.82
CA SER A 269 -19.11 2.13 -2.03
C SER A 269 -19.53 0.90 -2.83
N ASN A 270 -19.47 -0.26 -2.20
CA ASN A 270 -19.88 -1.53 -2.80
C ASN A 270 -20.21 -2.56 -1.72
N ASN A 271 -20.99 -3.56 -2.07
CA ASN A 271 -21.28 -4.67 -1.16
C ASN A 271 -20.21 -5.79 -1.18
N PHE A 272 -19.23 -5.75 -2.11
CA PHE A 272 -18.27 -6.85 -2.24
C PHE A 272 -16.81 -6.36 -2.16
N ILE A 273 -16.02 -6.43 -3.22
CA ILE A 273 -14.59 -6.09 -3.19
C ILE A 273 -14.36 -4.70 -3.78
N ILE A 274 -13.58 -3.87 -3.08
CA ILE A 274 -13.31 -2.49 -3.46
C ILE A 274 -11.83 -2.17 -3.36
N GLY A 275 -11.33 -1.37 -4.31
CA GLY A 275 -10.03 -0.72 -4.23
C GLY A 275 -10.10 0.74 -4.64
N GLY A 276 -9.29 1.59 -4.03
CA GLY A 276 -9.27 3.03 -4.33
C GLY A 276 -8.81 3.34 -5.75
N ILE A 277 -7.92 2.54 -6.30
CA ILE A 277 -7.38 2.67 -7.67
C ILE A 277 -7.83 1.50 -8.54
N SER A 278 -7.53 0.28 -8.14
CA SER A 278 -7.92 -0.94 -8.84
C SER A 278 -8.51 -1.94 -7.86
N VAL A 279 -9.31 -2.87 -8.32
CA VAL A 279 -9.79 -3.92 -7.43
C VAL A 279 -8.87 -5.12 -7.48
N ARG A 280 -8.80 -5.79 -8.62
CA ARG A 280 -7.88 -6.91 -8.83
C ARG A 280 -6.66 -6.43 -9.60
N ASN A 281 -5.49 -6.48 -8.94
CA ASN A 281 -4.24 -6.10 -9.58
C ASN A 281 -3.29 -7.30 -9.68
N ASN A 282 -3.00 -7.73 -10.90
CA ASN A 282 -1.98 -8.72 -11.20
C ASN A 282 -0.76 -8.10 -11.91
N GLY A 283 -0.80 -6.79 -12.14
CA GLY A 283 0.26 -5.99 -12.75
C GLY A 283 0.99 -5.11 -11.73
N THR A 284 1.36 -3.91 -12.16
CA THR A 284 2.11 -2.95 -11.34
C THR A 284 1.28 -1.69 -11.10
N ILE A 285 1.24 -1.23 -9.83
CA ILE A 285 0.69 0.07 -9.46
C ILE A 285 1.79 0.85 -8.74
N THR A 286 2.13 2.02 -9.30
CA THR A 286 3.22 2.84 -8.77
C THR A 286 2.86 4.32 -8.73
N TYR A 287 3.34 5.05 -7.72
CA TYR A 287 3.05 6.48 -7.51
C TYR A 287 1.55 6.82 -7.52
N CYS A 288 0.71 5.89 -7.06
CA CYS A 288 -0.73 6.06 -7.03
C CYS A 288 -1.25 6.29 -5.61
N TYR A 289 -2.33 7.06 -5.49
CA TYR A 289 -2.87 7.31 -4.17
C TYR A 289 -4.40 7.44 -4.12
N ASN A 290 -4.94 7.18 -2.93
CA ASN A 290 -6.35 7.34 -2.63
C ASN A 290 -6.55 8.35 -1.50
N LEU A 291 -7.38 9.35 -1.75
CA LEU A 291 -7.83 10.37 -0.78
C LEU A 291 -9.31 10.21 -0.42
N GLY A 292 -10.09 9.50 -1.22
CA GLY A 292 -11.51 9.30 -1.01
C GLY A 292 -11.81 8.21 0.02
N ASP A 293 -12.95 8.32 0.68
CA ASP A 293 -13.42 7.30 1.62
C ASP A 293 -13.94 6.08 0.86
N ILE A 294 -13.60 4.90 1.35
CA ILE A 294 -14.01 3.62 0.75
C ILE A 294 -14.84 2.83 1.77
N SER A 295 -16.04 2.40 1.35
CA SER A 295 -16.94 1.65 2.20
C SER A 295 -17.40 0.33 1.54
N GLY A 296 -17.04 -0.81 2.15
CA GLY A 296 -17.48 -2.15 1.76
C GLY A 296 -18.35 -2.81 2.83
N SER A 297 -19.26 -3.70 2.45
CA SER A 297 -20.12 -4.37 3.45
C SER A 297 -19.74 -5.82 3.76
N THR A 298 -19.25 -6.60 2.78
CA THR A 298 -19.01 -8.04 2.99
C THR A 298 -17.66 -8.55 2.47
N GLY A 299 -17.05 -7.88 1.51
CA GLY A 299 -15.82 -8.32 0.86
C GLY A 299 -14.56 -7.61 1.36
N ALA A 300 -13.54 -7.64 0.52
CA ALA A 300 -12.25 -7.02 0.80
C ALA A 300 -12.24 -5.53 0.44
N VAL A 301 -11.60 -4.72 1.28
CA VAL A 301 -11.43 -3.27 1.09
C VAL A 301 -9.95 -2.92 1.11
N GLY A 302 -9.43 -2.43 -0.01
CA GLY A 302 -8.06 -1.95 -0.11
C GLY A 302 -7.99 -0.46 -0.40
N GLY A 303 -7.11 0.26 0.26
CA GLY A 303 -6.92 1.70 -0.01
C GLY A 303 -6.46 1.96 -1.45
N ILE A 304 -5.66 1.07 -2.00
CA ILE A 304 -5.20 1.08 -3.41
C ILE A 304 -5.84 -0.08 -4.18
N SER A 305 -5.76 -1.32 -3.67
CA SER A 305 -6.35 -2.47 -4.35
C SER A 305 -7.06 -3.41 -3.38
N GLY A 306 -8.27 -3.87 -3.78
CA GLY A 306 -9.10 -4.73 -2.94
C GLY A 306 -8.64 -6.18 -2.91
N ASP A 307 -8.07 -6.70 -4.01
CA ASP A 307 -7.59 -8.07 -4.13
C ASP A 307 -6.50 -8.15 -5.23
N SER A 308 -5.36 -8.75 -4.92
CA SER A 308 -4.21 -8.73 -5.83
C SER A 308 -3.30 -9.92 -5.57
N LEU A 309 -3.46 -11.01 -6.31
CA LEU A 309 -2.69 -12.22 -6.08
C LEU A 309 -1.20 -12.07 -6.46
N GLU A 310 -0.91 -11.40 -7.56
CA GLU A 310 0.44 -11.24 -8.13
C GLU A 310 0.87 -9.76 -8.26
N GLY A 311 0.04 -8.84 -7.78
CA GLY A 311 0.24 -7.41 -7.94
C GLY A 311 1.43 -6.86 -7.16
N ASN A 312 2.13 -5.90 -7.78
CA ASN A 312 3.22 -5.18 -7.16
C ASN A 312 2.85 -3.72 -6.95
N PHE A 313 3.15 -3.21 -5.75
CA PHE A 313 2.85 -1.85 -5.36
C PHE A 313 4.13 -1.13 -4.93
N SER A 314 4.34 0.10 -5.43
CA SER A 314 5.45 0.93 -4.99
C SER A 314 5.07 2.40 -4.94
N PHE A 315 5.55 3.11 -3.93
CA PHE A 315 5.29 4.54 -3.73
C PHE A 315 3.80 4.92 -3.74
N CYS A 316 2.96 4.01 -3.23
CA CYS A 316 1.52 4.23 -3.16
C CYS A 316 1.08 4.60 -1.74
N TYR A 317 0.00 5.37 -1.64
CA TYR A 317 -0.52 5.68 -0.32
C TYR A 317 -2.04 5.83 -0.25
N ASN A 318 -2.57 5.62 0.95
CA ASN A 318 -3.97 5.89 1.29
C ASN A 318 -4.07 6.92 2.41
N LYS A 319 -4.91 7.94 2.20
CA LYS A 319 -5.31 8.92 3.22
C LYS A 319 -6.81 8.87 3.52
N GLY A 320 -7.63 8.27 2.65
CA GLY A 320 -9.07 8.12 2.86
C GLY A 320 -9.41 7.11 3.96
N THR A 321 -10.58 7.26 4.55
CA THR A 321 -11.11 6.30 5.52
C THR A 321 -11.52 5.01 4.82
N LEU A 322 -11.11 3.87 5.37
CA LEU A 322 -11.52 2.56 4.90
C LEU A 322 -12.49 1.96 5.91
N LYS A 323 -13.69 1.58 5.46
CA LYS A 323 -14.70 0.93 6.29
C LYS A 323 -15.17 -0.37 5.65
N GLY A 324 -15.26 -1.46 6.45
CA GLY A 324 -15.74 -2.75 5.94
C GLY A 324 -15.97 -3.78 7.02
N ASN A 325 -16.57 -4.91 6.62
CA ASN A 325 -16.90 -6.03 7.51
C ASN A 325 -16.14 -7.32 7.13
N GLY A 326 -15.24 -7.26 6.15
CA GLY A 326 -14.37 -8.34 5.72
C GLY A 326 -12.89 -8.00 5.95
N SER A 327 -12.03 -8.39 5.00
CA SER A 327 -10.61 -8.03 5.03
C SER A 327 -10.41 -6.57 4.65
N ILE A 328 -9.59 -5.82 5.41
CA ILE A 328 -9.28 -4.41 5.11
C ILE A 328 -7.77 -4.20 5.19
N ALA A 329 -7.22 -3.54 4.16
CA ALA A 329 -5.83 -3.16 4.15
C ALA A 329 -5.61 -1.74 3.63
N GLY A 330 -4.68 -1.00 4.23
CA GLY A 330 -4.36 0.37 3.83
C GLY A 330 -3.91 0.48 2.39
N ILE A 331 -3.21 -0.54 1.86
CA ILE A 331 -2.78 -0.62 0.46
C ILE A 331 -3.48 -1.75 -0.28
N SER A 332 -3.24 -3.01 0.09
CA SER A 332 -3.86 -4.15 -0.61
C SER A 332 -4.10 -5.33 0.32
N THR A 333 -5.26 -5.99 0.19
CA THR A 333 -5.59 -7.16 1.03
C THR A 333 -4.85 -8.43 0.61
N SER A 334 -4.26 -8.45 -0.58
CA SER A 334 -3.41 -9.53 -1.11
C SER A 334 -2.43 -8.96 -2.13
N SER A 335 -1.19 -9.42 -2.18
CA SER A 335 -0.21 -8.95 -3.17
C SER A 335 1.05 -9.81 -3.22
N ASN A 336 1.84 -9.67 -4.29
CA ASN A 336 3.19 -10.21 -4.34
C ASN A 336 4.15 -9.34 -3.52
N SER A 337 4.19 -8.02 -3.77
CA SER A 337 5.07 -7.11 -3.04
C SER A 337 4.48 -5.73 -2.81
N ILE A 338 4.78 -5.14 -1.64
CA ILE A 338 4.46 -3.75 -1.30
C ILE A 338 5.75 -3.07 -0.84
N ASN A 339 6.19 -2.05 -1.59
CA ASN A 339 7.42 -1.34 -1.29
C ASN A 339 7.20 0.18 -1.21
N SER A 340 7.78 0.84 -0.23
CA SER A 340 7.73 2.31 -0.07
C SER A 340 6.30 2.87 -0.10
N CYS A 341 5.36 2.15 0.53
CA CYS A 341 3.95 2.52 0.58
C CYS A 341 3.54 2.89 2.01
N TYR A 342 2.48 3.71 2.12
CA TYR A 342 2.01 4.07 3.45
C TYR A 342 0.49 4.25 3.56
N ASN A 343 -0.01 4.10 4.78
CA ASN A 343 -1.39 4.40 5.13
C ASN A 343 -1.46 5.43 6.26
N ASN A 344 -2.09 6.56 5.98
CA ASN A 344 -2.44 7.58 6.97
C ASN A 344 -3.96 7.62 7.22
N GLY A 345 -4.74 6.91 6.40
CA GLY A 345 -6.18 6.84 6.52
C GLY A 345 -6.63 5.97 7.68
N LYS A 346 -7.80 6.29 8.23
CA LYS A 346 -8.41 5.50 9.30
C LYS A 346 -9.00 4.20 8.75
N ILE A 347 -8.83 3.10 9.48
CA ILE A 347 -9.45 1.80 9.18
C ILE A 347 -10.49 1.48 10.24
N ILE A 348 -11.71 1.13 9.80
CA ILE A 348 -12.85 0.82 10.66
C ILE A 348 -13.46 -0.51 10.23
N SER A 349 -13.54 -1.46 11.15
CA SER A 349 -14.27 -2.72 10.95
C SER A 349 -15.30 -2.92 12.06
N GLU A 350 -16.54 -3.23 11.65
CA GLU A 350 -17.65 -3.59 12.55
C GLU A 350 -18.24 -4.91 12.02
N SER A 351 -17.70 -6.05 12.45
CA SER A 351 -18.02 -7.36 11.86
C SER A 351 -18.43 -8.39 12.88
N THR A 352 -19.25 -9.33 12.43
CA THR A 352 -19.58 -10.57 13.16
C THR A 352 -18.93 -11.81 12.52
N ASN A 353 -18.17 -11.64 11.45
CA ASN A 353 -17.43 -12.69 10.77
C ASN A 353 -15.93 -12.62 11.11
N GLU A 354 -15.18 -13.63 10.71
CA GLU A 354 -13.73 -13.56 10.75
C GLU A 354 -13.21 -12.38 9.93
N VAL A 355 -12.22 -11.63 10.46
CA VAL A 355 -11.66 -10.45 9.81
C VAL A 355 -10.14 -10.45 9.80
N PHE A 356 -9.58 -9.90 8.71
CA PHE A 356 -8.14 -9.69 8.52
C PHE A 356 -7.89 -8.21 8.23
N ILE A 357 -7.30 -7.52 9.20
CA ILE A 357 -7.17 -6.06 9.16
C ILE A 357 -5.69 -5.68 9.26
N SER A 358 -5.20 -4.88 8.34
CA SER A 358 -3.82 -4.41 8.36
C SER A 358 -3.65 -2.98 7.87
N GLY A 359 -2.71 -2.27 8.47
CA GLY A 359 -2.38 -0.91 8.08
C GLY A 359 -1.82 -0.81 6.67
N ILE A 360 -1.11 -1.84 6.18
CA ILE A 360 -0.52 -1.86 4.84
C ILE A 360 -1.09 -2.98 3.99
N GLY A 361 -0.85 -4.25 4.33
CA GLY A 361 -1.32 -5.35 3.51
C GLY A 361 -1.56 -6.63 4.29
N PHE A 362 -2.44 -7.49 3.79
CA PHE A 362 -2.64 -8.83 4.30
C PHE A 362 -2.41 -9.84 3.17
N GLY A 363 -1.85 -11.04 3.46
CA GLY A 363 -1.58 -12.04 2.41
C GLY A 363 -0.47 -11.65 1.42
N THR A 364 0.53 -10.87 1.86
CA THR A 364 1.63 -10.40 1.02
C THR A 364 2.87 -11.27 1.15
N SER A 365 3.65 -11.44 0.06
CA SER A 365 4.92 -12.15 0.10
C SER A 365 6.07 -11.30 0.63
N GLY A 366 6.02 -9.96 0.47
CA GLY A 366 7.02 -9.03 0.98
C GLY A 366 6.50 -7.62 1.19
N VAL A 367 6.86 -7.02 2.35
CA VAL A 367 6.55 -5.63 2.70
C VAL A 367 7.83 -4.93 3.13
N THR A 368 8.23 -3.89 2.38
CA THR A 368 9.52 -3.21 2.62
C THR A 368 9.35 -1.69 2.60
N ASN A 369 10.03 -0.98 3.51
CA ASN A 369 10.02 0.49 3.60
C ASN A 369 8.62 1.09 3.73
N CYS A 370 7.71 0.41 4.42
CA CYS A 370 6.31 0.80 4.54
C CYS A 370 5.96 1.28 5.95
N TYR A 371 4.93 2.12 6.04
CA TYR A 371 4.47 2.55 7.35
C TYR A 371 2.97 2.80 7.45
N ASN A 372 2.46 2.66 8.67
CA ASN A 372 1.10 3.02 9.02
C ASN A 372 1.10 4.06 10.16
N THR A 373 0.42 5.17 9.94
CA THR A 373 0.10 6.16 10.97
C THR A 373 -1.40 6.27 11.21
N GLY A 374 -2.20 5.64 10.34
CA GLY A 374 -3.66 5.62 10.45
C GLY A 374 -4.13 4.80 11.64
N GLU A 375 -5.20 5.27 12.28
CA GLU A 375 -5.85 4.56 13.38
C GLU A 375 -6.61 3.34 12.86
N ILE A 376 -6.51 2.19 13.55
CA ILE A 376 -7.22 0.95 13.24
C ILE A 376 -8.21 0.66 14.37
N ASN A 377 -9.51 0.69 14.06
CA ASN A 377 -10.58 0.44 15.00
C ASN A 377 -11.40 -0.77 14.57
N VAL A 378 -11.41 -1.80 15.41
CA VAL A 378 -12.08 -3.06 15.13
C VAL A 378 -13.09 -3.38 16.23
N THR A 379 -14.33 -3.60 15.85
CA THR A 379 -15.36 -4.23 16.70
C THR A 379 -15.71 -5.57 16.08
N ASN A 380 -15.34 -6.66 16.74
CA ASN A 380 -15.53 -7.99 16.20
C ASN A 380 -15.72 -9.03 17.29
N ASP A 381 -16.83 -9.78 17.22
CA ASP A 381 -17.14 -10.86 18.15
C ASP A 381 -16.74 -12.27 17.62
N ASN A 382 -15.96 -12.34 16.53
CA ASN A 382 -15.43 -13.56 15.94
C ASN A 382 -13.89 -13.54 15.91
N SER A 383 -13.26 -14.43 15.17
CA SER A 383 -11.81 -14.42 14.97
C SER A 383 -11.35 -13.14 14.29
N ALA A 384 -10.27 -12.54 14.79
CA ALA A 384 -9.75 -11.29 14.27
C ALA A 384 -8.21 -11.30 14.24
N TYR A 385 -7.68 -10.94 13.08
CA TYR A 385 -6.24 -10.83 12.83
C TYR A 385 -5.94 -9.36 12.47
N VAL A 386 -5.37 -8.62 13.43
CA VAL A 386 -5.21 -7.17 13.33
C VAL A 386 -3.74 -6.79 13.47
N SER A 387 -3.24 -5.99 12.53
CA SER A 387 -1.83 -5.58 12.53
C SER A 387 -1.62 -4.16 12.01
N GLY A 388 -0.61 -3.48 12.52
CA GLY A 388 -0.22 -2.15 12.06
C GLY A 388 0.38 -2.18 10.65
N ILE A 389 1.06 -3.26 10.26
CA ILE A 389 1.68 -3.39 8.95
C ILE A 389 1.07 -4.54 8.15
N THR A 390 1.28 -5.79 8.55
CA THR A 390 0.77 -6.92 7.77
C THR A 390 0.52 -8.17 8.60
N GLY A 391 -0.29 -9.07 8.06
CA GLY A 391 -0.45 -10.42 8.59
C GLY A 391 -0.64 -11.41 7.45
N THR A 392 -0.06 -12.60 7.57
CA THR A 392 -0.16 -13.62 6.54
C THR A 392 0.03 -15.01 7.12
N TYR A 393 -0.62 -16.01 6.51
CA TYR A 393 -0.35 -17.43 6.78
C TYR A 393 0.78 -18.00 5.91
N GLN A 394 1.31 -17.20 4.98
CA GLN A 394 2.40 -17.58 4.09
C GLN A 394 3.70 -16.91 4.50
N SER A 395 4.83 -17.44 4.02
CA SER A 395 6.13 -16.82 4.26
C SER A 395 6.19 -15.41 3.69
N CYS A 396 6.36 -14.44 4.60
CA CYS A 396 6.41 -13.01 4.28
C CYS A 396 7.66 -12.39 4.92
N THR A 397 8.39 -11.59 4.16
CA THR A 397 9.49 -10.77 4.69
C THR A 397 8.99 -9.35 4.94
N ILE A 398 9.09 -8.90 6.19
CA ILE A 398 8.74 -7.54 6.61
C ILE A 398 10.03 -6.83 6.98
N LYS A 399 10.40 -5.80 6.20
CA LYS A 399 11.69 -5.13 6.39
C LYS A 399 11.56 -3.62 6.37
N ASN A 400 12.27 -2.95 7.29
CA ASN A 400 12.32 -1.49 7.39
C ASN A 400 10.92 -0.85 7.47
N CYS A 401 10.03 -1.41 8.29
CA CYS A 401 8.65 -0.94 8.41
C CYS A 401 8.36 -0.41 9.81
N TYR A 402 7.39 0.52 9.90
CA TYR A 402 6.97 0.98 11.22
C TYR A 402 5.46 1.27 11.32
N ASN A 403 4.96 1.19 12.56
CA ASN A 403 3.61 1.59 12.90
C ASN A 403 3.63 2.62 14.03
N THR A 404 2.96 3.73 13.84
CA THR A 404 2.65 4.72 14.87
C THR A 404 1.15 4.89 15.09
N GLY A 405 0.34 4.30 14.20
CA GLY A 405 -1.11 4.31 14.31
C GLY A 405 -1.59 3.50 15.51
N LYS A 406 -2.61 4.03 16.20
CA LYS A 406 -3.26 3.33 17.30
C LYS A 406 -4.09 2.17 16.77
N ILE A 407 -4.03 1.03 17.45
CA ILE A 407 -4.86 -0.15 17.20
C ILE A 407 -5.82 -0.33 18.38
N SER A 408 -7.12 -0.31 18.11
CA SER A 408 -8.16 -0.54 19.10
C SER A 408 -9.05 -1.70 18.66
N MET A 409 -9.26 -2.66 19.55
CA MET A 409 -10.17 -3.79 19.31
C MET A 409 -11.13 -3.96 20.47
N ASP A 410 -12.42 -4.14 20.16
CA ASP A 410 -13.47 -4.47 21.11
C ASP A 410 -14.17 -5.77 20.69
N SER A 411 -14.14 -6.79 21.58
CA SER A 411 -14.76 -8.10 21.38
C SER A 411 -15.26 -8.65 22.70
N LYS A 412 -16.52 -8.52 22.98
CA LYS A 412 -17.10 -8.83 24.32
C LYS A 412 -17.88 -10.14 24.38
N LYS A 413 -18.25 -10.74 23.25
CA LYS A 413 -19.28 -11.77 23.24
C LYS A 413 -18.77 -13.21 23.18
N ASN A 414 -17.52 -13.48 22.83
CA ASN A 414 -17.09 -14.84 22.51
C ASN A 414 -15.77 -15.23 23.17
N GLU A 415 -15.79 -16.25 24.02
CA GLU A 415 -14.61 -16.75 24.75
C GLU A 415 -13.72 -17.69 23.93
N SER A 416 -14.18 -18.16 22.77
CA SER A 416 -13.53 -19.25 22.01
C SER A 416 -12.96 -18.83 20.65
N ASN A 417 -13.05 -17.57 20.28
CA ASN A 417 -12.57 -17.10 18.96
C ASN A 417 -11.13 -16.61 19.05
N GLU A 418 -10.35 -16.98 18.04
CA GLU A 418 -8.95 -16.62 17.97
C GLU A 418 -8.76 -15.13 17.63
N GLN A 419 -7.92 -14.46 18.42
CA GLN A 419 -7.62 -13.05 18.25
C GLN A 419 -6.11 -12.84 18.24
N ARG A 420 -5.56 -12.27 17.16
CA ARG A 420 -4.13 -11.98 17.01
C ARG A 420 -3.94 -10.52 16.67
N ILE A 421 -3.39 -9.77 17.60
CA ILE A 421 -3.25 -8.32 17.47
C ILE A 421 -1.79 -7.93 17.62
N ALA A 422 -1.25 -7.14 16.69
CA ALA A 422 0.14 -6.70 16.78
C ALA A 422 0.40 -5.32 16.18
N GLY A 423 1.46 -4.67 16.67
CA GLY A 423 1.93 -3.40 16.13
C GLY A 423 2.50 -3.54 14.71
N ILE A 424 3.14 -4.66 14.37
CA ILE A 424 3.73 -4.92 13.06
C ILE A 424 3.04 -6.09 12.36
N ALA A 425 3.07 -7.30 12.94
CA ALA A 425 2.53 -8.49 12.26
C ALA A 425 1.63 -9.33 13.17
N SER A 426 0.38 -9.59 12.74
CA SER A 426 -0.52 -10.49 13.47
C SER A 426 -0.07 -11.95 13.41
N ILE A 427 0.45 -12.36 12.28
CA ILE A 427 1.23 -13.57 12.07
C ILE A 427 2.38 -13.14 11.18
N GLY A 428 3.57 -13.34 11.62
CA GLY A 428 4.74 -12.93 10.86
C GLY A 428 5.60 -14.11 10.47
N ASN A 429 6.62 -13.76 9.75
CA ASN A 429 7.66 -14.67 9.36
C ASN A 429 9.01 -13.98 9.67
N ASN A 430 9.69 -13.45 8.65
CA ASN A 430 10.93 -12.71 8.87
C ASN A 430 10.65 -11.23 9.07
N ILE A 431 10.80 -10.74 10.30
CA ILE A 431 10.65 -9.33 10.65
C ILE A 431 12.03 -8.74 10.92
N GLU A 432 12.40 -7.70 10.18
CA GLU A 432 13.72 -7.10 10.27
C GLU A 432 13.66 -5.58 10.24
N ASN A 433 14.40 -4.92 11.14
CA ASN A 433 14.50 -3.47 11.22
C ASN A 433 13.13 -2.78 11.31
N CYS A 434 12.25 -3.26 12.17
CA CYS A 434 10.90 -2.75 12.30
C CYS A 434 10.68 -2.13 13.69
N TYR A 435 9.78 -1.14 13.78
CA TYR A 435 9.41 -0.63 15.08
C TYR A 435 7.92 -0.29 15.21
N ASN A 436 7.39 -0.38 16.42
CA ASN A 436 6.05 0.04 16.78
C ASN A 436 6.07 1.09 17.90
N LEU A 437 5.39 2.20 17.70
CA LEU A 437 5.09 3.22 18.70
C LEU A 437 3.58 3.33 18.96
N GLY A 438 2.75 2.77 18.08
CA GLY A 438 1.30 2.82 18.20
C GLY A 438 0.82 2.09 19.47
N GLU A 439 -0.11 2.72 20.18
CA GLU A 439 -0.81 2.08 21.28
C GLU A 439 -1.67 0.93 20.78
N ILE A 440 -1.65 -0.21 21.47
CA ILE A 440 -2.55 -1.34 21.25
C ILE A 440 -3.50 -1.42 22.44
N LYS A 441 -4.79 -1.13 22.20
CA LYS A 441 -5.83 -1.23 23.23
C LYS A 441 -6.84 -2.30 22.86
N VAL A 442 -7.01 -3.29 23.73
CA VAL A 442 -7.91 -4.43 23.49
C VAL A 442 -8.86 -4.61 24.67
N THR A 443 -10.15 -4.74 24.35
CA THR A 443 -11.18 -5.19 25.29
C THR A 443 -11.71 -6.53 24.78
N THR A 444 -11.58 -7.60 25.57
CA THR A 444 -11.98 -8.95 25.10
C THR A 444 -12.31 -9.87 26.26
N ASN A 445 -13.15 -10.87 25.99
CA ASN A 445 -13.38 -12.02 26.85
C ASN A 445 -12.79 -13.32 26.25
N SER A 446 -12.11 -13.25 25.11
CA SER A 446 -11.49 -14.43 24.49
C SER A 446 -10.30 -14.92 25.32
N THR A 447 -10.24 -16.25 25.53
CA THR A 447 -9.07 -16.95 26.09
C THR A 447 -8.04 -17.32 25.01
N LEU A 448 -8.40 -17.22 23.73
CA LEU A 448 -7.56 -17.54 22.58
C LEU A 448 -6.96 -16.27 21.96
N ILE A 449 -6.48 -15.38 22.78
CA ILE A 449 -5.90 -14.11 22.33
C ILE A 449 -4.37 -14.13 22.44
N SER A 450 -3.71 -13.60 21.40
CA SER A 450 -2.28 -13.30 21.36
C SER A 450 -2.03 -11.85 20.99
N ILE A 451 -1.25 -11.10 21.79
CA ILE A 451 -0.94 -9.69 21.53
C ILE A 451 0.57 -9.48 21.59
N GLY A 452 1.12 -8.86 20.55
CA GLY A 452 2.53 -8.49 20.51
C GLY A 452 2.76 -7.04 20.06
N GLY A 453 3.71 -6.37 20.65
CA GLY A 453 4.11 -5.04 20.19
C GLY A 453 4.71 -5.07 18.78
N ILE A 454 5.39 -6.16 18.43
CA ILE A 454 5.92 -6.45 17.10
C ILE A 454 5.11 -7.57 16.44
N GLU A 455 4.99 -8.72 17.06
CA GLU A 455 4.31 -9.87 16.47
C GLU A 455 3.36 -10.54 17.46
N ALA A 456 2.14 -10.87 17.00
CA ALA A 456 1.20 -11.55 17.91
C ALA A 456 1.54 -13.04 18.05
N VAL A 457 1.78 -13.74 16.97
CA VAL A 457 2.10 -15.17 16.94
C VAL A 457 3.25 -15.43 15.97
N ALA A 458 4.35 -15.95 16.49
CA ALA A 458 5.52 -16.27 15.69
C ALA A 458 5.48 -17.71 15.17
N TYR A 459 5.85 -17.88 13.89
CA TYR A 459 5.84 -19.17 13.20
C TYR A 459 7.23 -19.55 12.66
N ILE A 460 8.10 -20.09 13.53
CA ILE A 460 9.42 -20.71 13.22
C ILE A 460 10.48 -19.80 12.57
N GLU A 461 10.33 -18.47 12.51
CA GLU A 461 11.26 -17.61 11.79
C GLU A 461 12.02 -16.64 12.70
N SER A 462 12.37 -15.47 12.27
CA SER A 462 13.21 -14.58 13.07
C SER A 462 12.68 -13.15 13.14
N ILE A 463 12.82 -12.55 14.32
CA ILE A 463 12.70 -11.10 14.48
C ILE A 463 14.09 -10.53 14.77
N LYS A 464 14.51 -9.55 13.98
CA LYS A 464 15.83 -8.92 14.13
C LYS A 464 15.73 -7.41 14.20
N ASN A 465 16.62 -6.80 15.00
CA ASN A 465 16.83 -5.36 15.04
C ASN A 465 15.52 -4.58 15.15
N SER A 466 14.59 -5.03 15.96
CA SER A 466 13.23 -4.47 16.02
C SER A 466 12.90 -3.98 17.42
N CYS A 467 12.09 -2.92 17.53
CA CYS A 467 11.75 -2.38 18.83
C CYS A 467 10.28 -1.98 18.99
N ASN A 468 9.79 -2.07 20.24
CA ASN A 468 8.46 -1.62 20.61
C ASN A 468 8.52 -0.61 21.76
N SER A 469 7.92 0.55 21.55
CA SER A 469 7.63 1.55 22.61
C SER A 469 6.12 1.80 22.76
N GLY A 470 5.29 1.28 21.87
CA GLY A 470 3.84 1.36 21.98
C GLY A 470 3.30 0.64 23.21
N LYS A 471 2.39 1.28 23.94
CA LYS A 471 1.75 0.68 25.10
C LYS A 471 0.75 -0.39 24.68
N ILE A 472 0.74 -1.50 25.43
CA ILE A 472 -0.27 -2.54 25.30
C ILE A 472 -1.19 -2.46 26.52
N GLN A 473 -2.47 -2.23 26.28
CA GLN A 473 -3.52 -2.17 27.28
C GLN A 473 -4.58 -3.22 26.98
N ILE A 474 -4.89 -4.03 27.97
CA ILE A 474 -5.93 -5.04 27.85
C ILE A 474 -6.93 -4.93 28.98
N GLU A 475 -8.21 -4.99 28.65
CA GLU A 475 -9.34 -5.13 29.54
C GLU A 475 -9.98 -6.50 29.26
N SER A 476 -9.79 -7.46 30.19
CA SER A 476 -10.29 -8.84 30.03
C SER A 476 -10.63 -9.44 31.38
N GLU A 477 -11.74 -10.20 31.43
CA GLU A 477 -12.07 -11.05 32.56
C GLU A 477 -11.36 -12.41 32.49
N ALA A 478 -10.82 -12.79 31.33
CA ALA A 478 -10.09 -14.02 31.11
C ALA A 478 -8.62 -13.89 31.54
N ASN A 479 -8.03 -15.01 31.97
CA ASN A 479 -6.58 -15.07 32.19
C ASN A 479 -5.86 -15.15 30.84
N VAL A 480 -5.16 -14.08 30.46
CA VAL A 480 -4.48 -13.96 29.18
C VAL A 480 -2.97 -14.03 29.38
N GLU A 481 -2.36 -15.12 28.89
CA GLU A 481 -0.92 -15.38 29.05
C GLU A 481 -0.07 -14.92 27.85
N LYS A 482 -0.66 -14.92 26.64
CA LYS A 482 0.02 -14.71 25.38
C LYS A 482 0.10 -13.21 25.00
N ILE A 483 0.63 -12.40 25.91
CA ILE A 483 0.83 -10.96 25.68
C ILE A 483 2.28 -10.62 25.98
N GLY A 484 2.96 -10.02 25.01
CA GLY A 484 4.36 -9.59 25.14
C GLY A 484 4.63 -8.27 24.43
N ALA A 485 5.54 -7.49 24.98
CA ALA A 485 5.94 -6.22 24.37
C ALA A 485 6.61 -6.42 22.99
N ILE A 486 7.17 -7.59 22.72
CA ILE A 486 7.71 -7.99 21.42
C ILE A 486 6.81 -9.06 20.78
N ILE A 487 6.67 -10.22 21.40
CA ILE A 487 5.88 -11.35 20.87
C ILE A 487 4.83 -11.80 21.88
N GLY A 488 3.61 -12.03 21.42
CA GLY A 488 2.55 -12.62 22.20
C GLY A 488 2.74 -14.11 22.45
N ASP A 489 2.82 -14.91 21.41
CA ASP A 489 3.03 -16.37 21.46
C ASP A 489 4.22 -16.80 20.59
N ASN A 490 5.30 -17.24 21.22
CA ASN A 490 6.50 -17.76 20.56
C ASN A 490 6.59 -19.30 20.68
N THR A 491 5.47 -20.01 20.61
CA THR A 491 5.41 -21.47 20.68
C THR A 491 4.66 -22.12 19.53
N TYR A 492 3.99 -21.32 18.70
CA TYR A 492 2.99 -21.78 17.74
C TYR A 492 3.53 -22.73 16.66
N GLY A 493 4.75 -22.52 16.20
CA GLY A 493 5.39 -23.36 15.18
C GLY A 493 6.09 -24.62 15.72
N GLY A 494 5.95 -24.95 17.00
CA GLY A 494 6.61 -26.10 17.62
C GLY A 494 8.06 -25.87 18.03
N ALA A 495 8.69 -24.77 17.60
CA ALA A 495 9.97 -24.27 18.06
C ALA A 495 9.91 -22.74 18.17
N PRO A 496 10.55 -22.13 19.17
CA PRO A 496 10.53 -20.67 19.32
C PRO A 496 11.29 -20.01 18.18
N SER A 497 10.73 -18.93 17.64
CA SER A 497 11.41 -18.05 16.68
C SER A 497 12.64 -17.39 17.30
N ALA A 498 13.68 -17.17 16.48
CA ALA A 498 14.91 -16.53 16.93
C ALA A 498 14.70 -15.01 17.07
N LEU A 499 15.00 -14.49 18.27
CA LEU A 499 14.99 -13.05 18.56
C LEU A 499 16.43 -12.53 18.60
N ASN A 500 16.76 -11.55 17.78
CA ASN A 500 18.09 -10.94 17.72
C ASN A 500 18.00 -9.41 17.80
N ASN A 501 18.64 -8.82 18.79
CA ASN A 501 18.63 -7.35 19.00
C ASN A 501 17.21 -6.77 19.09
N CYS A 502 16.27 -7.48 19.73
CA CYS A 502 14.91 -7.02 19.95
C CYS A 502 14.82 -6.25 21.26
N ILE A 503 14.18 -5.09 21.24
CA ILE A 503 14.15 -4.16 22.37
C ILE A 503 12.73 -3.71 22.63
N TRP A 504 12.39 -3.56 23.90
CA TRP A 504 11.12 -2.98 24.28
C TRP A 504 11.27 -1.95 25.40
N GLN A 505 10.45 -0.91 25.34
CA GLN A 505 10.45 0.14 26.33
C GLN A 505 9.78 -0.36 27.61
N LYS A 506 10.42 -0.16 28.75
CA LYS A 506 9.83 -0.42 30.05
C LYS A 506 8.55 0.37 30.26
N GLY A 507 7.51 -0.33 30.66
CA GLY A 507 6.16 0.25 30.81
C GLY A 507 5.29 0.17 29.55
N SER A 508 5.82 -0.32 28.41
CA SER A 508 4.96 -0.65 27.27
C SER A 508 4.12 -1.89 27.55
N TYR A 509 4.68 -2.87 28.25
CA TYR A 509 3.98 -4.01 28.86
C TYR A 509 4.80 -4.57 30.05
N SER A 510 4.29 -5.62 30.70
CA SER A 510 4.95 -6.24 31.88
C SER A 510 6.06 -7.22 31.54
N LYS A 511 6.12 -7.75 30.31
CA LYS A 511 7.13 -8.72 29.82
C LYS A 511 7.35 -8.58 28.31
N GLY A 512 8.54 -8.92 27.83
CA GLY A 512 8.90 -8.86 26.41
C GLY A 512 8.23 -9.95 25.57
N ILE A 513 8.10 -11.16 26.15
CA ILE A 513 7.53 -12.35 25.49
C ILE A 513 6.38 -12.87 26.34
N GLY A 514 5.23 -13.10 25.71
CA GLY A 514 4.03 -13.59 26.37
C GLY A 514 4.15 -15.06 26.78
N LEU A 515 4.11 -15.93 25.80
CA LEU A 515 4.31 -17.38 25.96
C LEU A 515 5.50 -17.83 25.14
N GLY A 516 6.29 -18.79 25.66
CA GLY A 516 7.50 -19.30 25.03
C GLY A 516 8.78 -18.66 25.57
N SER A 517 9.85 -18.72 24.78
CA SER A 517 11.18 -18.24 25.17
C SER A 517 11.81 -17.36 24.10
N GLY A 518 12.79 -16.56 24.46
CA GLY A 518 13.56 -15.69 23.56
C GLY A 518 14.20 -14.54 24.34
N ASP A 519 15.18 -13.90 23.70
CA ASP A 519 15.92 -12.79 24.30
C ASP A 519 15.41 -11.43 23.77
N ALA A 520 14.66 -10.72 24.60
CA ALA A 520 14.22 -9.35 24.33
C ALA A 520 14.67 -8.43 25.46
N LEU A 521 15.36 -7.34 25.12
CA LEU A 521 15.94 -6.42 26.08
C LEU A 521 14.94 -5.34 26.52
N GLU A 522 14.68 -5.27 27.84
CA GLU A 522 13.93 -4.15 28.44
C GLU A 522 14.82 -2.92 28.58
N VAL A 523 14.32 -1.77 28.15
CA VAL A 523 15.05 -0.49 28.21
C VAL A 523 14.16 0.59 28.82
N GLU A 524 14.71 1.34 29.78
CA GLU A 524 14.04 2.52 30.35
C GLU A 524 13.79 3.58 29.26
N GLU A 525 12.66 4.28 29.32
CA GLU A 525 12.25 5.29 28.34
C GLU A 525 13.37 6.30 28.01
N LYS A 526 14.03 6.84 29.05
CA LYS A 526 15.13 7.81 28.89
C LYS A 526 16.35 7.29 28.10
N ASN A 527 16.47 5.95 27.97
CA ASN A 527 17.57 5.30 27.28
C ASN A 527 17.16 4.83 25.86
N MET A 528 15.89 4.95 25.48
CA MET A 528 15.42 4.54 24.15
C MET A 528 16.16 5.26 23.01
N PRO A 529 16.51 6.56 23.10
CA PRO A 529 17.33 7.20 22.05
C PRO A 529 18.70 6.53 21.84
N SER A 530 19.27 5.88 22.86
CA SER A 530 20.59 5.24 22.80
C SER A 530 20.59 3.81 22.27
N VAL A 531 19.41 3.20 22.03
CA VAL A 531 19.32 1.80 21.55
C VAL A 531 19.82 1.61 20.13
N LEU A 532 20.08 2.70 19.39
CA LEU A 532 20.62 2.69 18.05
C LEU A 532 21.85 1.76 17.92
N SER A 533 22.76 1.79 18.89
CA SER A 533 23.94 0.92 18.91
C SER A 533 23.62 -0.58 18.93
N ILE A 534 22.43 -0.95 19.37
CA ILE A 534 21.97 -2.33 19.48
C ILE A 534 21.23 -2.76 18.21
N ILE A 535 20.25 -1.95 17.76
CA ILE A 535 19.39 -2.31 16.64
C ILE A 535 20.00 -1.99 15.26
N ASN A 536 20.96 -1.08 15.18
CA ASN A 536 21.54 -0.60 13.92
C ASN A 536 22.73 -1.44 13.43
N LYS A 537 22.64 -2.75 13.47
CA LYS A 537 23.73 -3.64 13.01
C LYS A 537 23.95 -3.59 11.50
N GLU A 538 22.95 -3.20 10.74
CA GLU A 538 22.98 -3.16 9.28
C GLU A 538 22.83 -1.73 8.72
N ASN A 539 23.08 -0.72 9.52
CA ASN A 539 22.88 0.70 9.16
C ASN A 539 21.47 1.01 8.65
N SER A 540 20.47 0.34 9.18
CA SER A 540 19.07 0.55 8.79
C SER A 540 18.38 1.66 9.57
N PHE A 541 18.98 2.10 10.68
CA PHE A 541 18.46 3.16 11.55
C PHE A 541 19.43 4.33 11.65
N LYS A 542 18.90 5.51 11.94
CA LYS A 542 19.65 6.73 12.24
C LYS A 542 19.08 7.43 13.48
N GLU A 543 19.83 8.41 13.99
CA GLU A 543 19.34 9.27 15.08
C GLU A 543 18.21 10.16 14.58
N ASP A 544 17.20 10.35 15.40
CA ASP A 544 16.10 11.28 15.14
C ASP A 544 16.50 12.73 15.44
N THR A 545 17.32 13.30 14.60
CA THR A 545 17.80 14.70 14.75
C THR A 545 16.71 15.74 14.51
N ASN A 546 15.67 15.39 13.79
CA ASN A 546 14.56 16.27 13.44
C ASN A 546 13.34 16.11 14.35
N ASN A 547 13.44 15.27 15.39
CA ASN A 547 12.36 14.96 16.31
C ASN A 547 11.08 14.48 15.64
N ILE A 548 11.23 13.68 14.59
CA ILE A 548 10.11 13.04 13.86
C ILE A 548 9.46 11.96 14.74
N ASN A 549 10.27 11.31 15.56
CA ASN A 549 9.91 10.12 16.36
C ASN A 549 10.19 10.33 17.86
N ASN A 550 9.98 11.54 18.37
CA ASN A 550 10.20 11.89 19.78
C ASN A 550 11.63 11.57 20.28
N GLY A 551 12.63 11.66 19.40
CA GLY A 551 14.02 11.36 19.68
C GLY A 551 14.37 9.86 19.68
N TYR A 552 13.44 8.96 19.40
CA TYR A 552 13.74 7.54 19.21
C TYR A 552 14.36 7.29 17.84
N PRO A 553 15.23 6.27 17.68
CA PRO A 553 15.81 5.97 16.38
C PRO A 553 14.75 5.81 15.29
N ILE A 554 15.05 6.37 14.14
CA ILE A 554 14.22 6.30 12.94
C ILE A 554 14.91 5.46 11.87
N LEU A 555 14.16 4.96 10.90
CA LEU A 555 14.72 4.26 9.76
C LEU A 555 15.49 5.23 8.85
N ASN A 556 16.54 4.77 8.20
CA ASN A 556 17.40 5.64 7.40
C ASN A 556 16.68 6.37 6.28
N TRP A 557 15.63 5.78 5.75
CA TRP A 557 14.81 6.36 4.69
C TRP A 557 13.76 7.39 5.17
N GLN A 558 13.52 7.52 6.49
CA GLN A 558 12.72 8.59 7.08
C GLN A 558 13.53 9.89 7.14
#